data_2014539e28021d51f484b971de45e769
#
_entry.id   2014539e28021d51f484b971de45e769
#
_cell.length_a   1.000
_cell.length_b   1.000
_cell.length_c   1.000
_cell.angle_alpha   90.00
_cell.angle_beta   90.00
_cell.angle_gamma   90.00
#
_symmetry.space_group_name_H-M   'P 1'
#
loop_
_entity.id
_entity.type
_entity.pdbx_description
1 polymer ?
#
loop_
_entity_poly.entity_id
_entity_poly.type
_entity_poly.pdbx_seq_one_letter_code
_entity_poly.pdbx_strand_id
1 'polypeptide(L)'
;MTTRSYALKLGMSLLAASLAFAAGCSSSGGNAGLNHTNSPSPPAASTASPVGESSPAPTVPSASSEPTPSSPAVVAPEGQPTALRLADEKIGWAGGKGWIARTDDGGRSWSVQYSKPFEVVQLFALNDVRIWATLDTGSAEGLRLVRSNDGGKSWNEAGVVPNRGYLHFRNDKDGFAGNAFTKDGGETWSVLKTPDSLVGDAYFHDLNNGWAVRRSKGKFEFLHSADGGQSWKTVMSRKWDGELTDAIIRSTGKNDAWIELIGESGMTQTSYSVFHTFNGGGTWTSVLAKSNAGSGPAPGFEMDGKEEKASEGPGNSPGVLYVVNPQTAIMGGQCLACDAPNTIAETTDGGKSWTVSKREFSGYGRQLIAAVDAKRIWLLTTDSTEPSVLYVTSDGGKNWDKTYSFAASD
;
A
#
# COMPACT_ATOMS: atom_id res chain seq x y z
N MET A 1 -60.12 -26.15 -18.82
CA MET A 1 -60.35 -25.87 -20.25
C MET A 1 -59.68 -24.54 -20.50
N THR A 2 -58.57 -24.36 -21.13
CA THR A 2 -58.00 -24.83 -22.36
C THR A 2 -56.45 -24.69 -22.26
N THR A 3 -55.77 -25.76 -22.51
CA THR A 3 -54.33 -25.89 -22.76
C THR A 3 -53.94 -25.25 -24.08
N ARG A 4 -52.82 -24.56 -24.12
CA ARG A 4 -52.05 -24.40 -25.35
C ARG A 4 -50.55 -24.53 -25.10
N SER A 5 -50.05 -25.67 -25.51
CA SER A 5 -48.64 -25.98 -25.79
C SER A 5 -48.17 -25.17 -27.00
N TYR A 6 -46.96 -24.67 -26.98
CA TYR A 6 -46.18 -24.44 -28.19
C TYR A 6 -44.75 -24.97 -28.04
N ALA A 7 -44.39 -25.69 -29.06
CA ALA A 7 -43.23 -26.56 -29.20
C ALA A 7 -41.94 -25.79 -29.56
N LEU A 8 -40.90 -26.37 -29.09
CA LEU A 8 -39.50 -26.48 -29.53
C LEU A 8 -39.22 -26.10 -31.01
N LYS A 9 -38.21 -25.27 -31.23
CA LYS A 9 -37.37 -25.35 -32.43
C LYS A 9 -35.89 -25.26 -32.01
N LEU A 10 -35.21 -26.42 -32.08
CA LEU A 10 -33.75 -26.55 -32.20
C LEU A 10 -33.31 -25.91 -33.52
N GLY A 11 -32.27 -25.09 -33.45
CA GLY A 11 -31.47 -24.66 -34.57
C GLY A 11 -30.00 -24.93 -34.28
N MET A 12 -29.54 -26.07 -34.73
CA MET A 12 -28.15 -26.48 -34.79
C MET A 12 -27.50 -25.82 -36.00
N SER A 13 -26.43 -25.08 -35.84
CA SER A 13 -25.52 -24.73 -36.93
C SER A 13 -24.10 -25.01 -36.49
N LEU A 14 -23.60 -26.11 -36.98
CA LEU A 14 -22.16 -26.39 -37.09
C LEU A 14 -21.57 -25.46 -38.16
N LEU A 15 -20.44 -24.86 -37.87
CA LEU A 15 -19.42 -24.60 -38.91
C LEU A 15 -18.04 -24.89 -38.39
N ALA A 16 -17.33 -25.64 -39.23
CA ALA A 16 -16.08 -26.32 -39.00
C ALA A 16 -14.86 -25.43 -39.17
N ALA A 17 -13.84 -25.79 -38.46
CA ALA A 17 -12.40 -25.75 -38.65
C ALA A 17 -11.79 -25.12 -39.91
N SER A 18 -10.69 -24.38 -39.69
CA SER A 18 -9.53 -24.43 -40.58
C SER A 18 -8.27 -24.18 -39.77
N LEU A 19 -7.47 -25.23 -39.56
CA LEU A 19 -6.08 -25.18 -39.21
C LEU A 19 -5.28 -24.64 -40.39
N ALA A 20 -4.32 -23.77 -40.14
CA ALA A 20 -3.19 -23.57 -41.02
C ALA A 20 -1.90 -23.62 -40.18
N PHE A 21 -1.22 -24.76 -40.32
CA PHE A 21 0.20 -24.93 -39.96
C PHE A 21 1.07 -24.21 -40.99
N ALA A 22 2.05 -23.46 -40.54
CA ALA A 22 3.23 -23.19 -41.33
C ALA A 22 4.45 -23.34 -40.44
N ALA A 23 5.09 -24.51 -40.61
CA ALA A 23 6.45 -24.78 -40.18
C ALA A 23 7.43 -24.19 -41.20
N GLY A 24 8.52 -23.61 -40.72
CA GLY A 24 9.65 -23.18 -41.55
C GLY A 24 10.93 -23.29 -40.75
N CYS A 25 11.58 -24.45 -40.86
CA CYS A 25 12.97 -24.67 -40.50
C CYS A 25 13.91 -24.15 -41.61
N SER A 26 15.07 -23.65 -41.22
CA SER A 26 16.41 -24.05 -41.73
C SER A 26 17.41 -22.98 -41.30
N SER A 27 18.36 -23.30 -40.51
CA SER A 27 19.59 -24.10 -40.68
C SER A 27 20.73 -23.30 -41.30
N SER A 28 21.85 -23.47 -40.61
CA SER A 28 23.25 -23.46 -41.02
C SER A 28 23.87 -22.07 -41.24
N GLY A 29 25.03 -21.80 -40.78
CA GLY A 29 26.19 -22.58 -40.39
C GLY A 29 27.42 -21.71 -40.59
N GLY A 30 28.52 -22.06 -39.97
CA GLY A 30 29.85 -21.61 -40.34
C GLY A 30 30.49 -20.68 -39.29
N ASN A 31 31.18 -21.12 -38.42
CA ASN A 31 32.51 -21.67 -38.18
C ASN A 31 33.68 -20.75 -38.50
N ALA A 32 34.65 -20.73 -37.56
CA ALA A 32 36.06 -20.42 -37.62
C ALA A 32 36.41 -18.92 -37.47
N GLY A 33 37.33 -18.55 -36.64
CA GLY A 33 38.53 -19.13 -36.11
C GLY A 33 39.21 -18.17 -35.16
N LEU A 34 39.75 -18.72 -34.13
CA LEU A 34 41.13 -18.68 -33.65
C LEU A 34 41.97 -17.40 -33.91
N ASN A 35 42.42 -16.77 -32.85
CA ASN A 35 43.80 -16.81 -32.35
C ASN A 35 44.06 -15.68 -31.38
N HIS A 36 44.50 -15.99 -30.18
CA HIS A 36 45.83 -15.78 -29.58
C HIS A 36 46.48 -14.43 -29.91
N THR A 37 46.93 -13.61 -28.94
CA THR A 37 48.08 -13.89 -28.07
C THR A 37 48.31 -12.75 -27.08
N ASN A 38 48.64 -13.14 -25.85
CA ASN A 38 49.76 -12.67 -25.02
C ASN A 38 49.89 -11.22 -24.55
N SER A 39 49.77 -11.17 -23.25
CA SER A 39 50.57 -10.30 -22.36
C SER A 39 52.09 -10.36 -22.66
N PRO A 40 52.88 -9.34 -22.33
CA PRO A 40 53.68 -9.48 -21.11
C PRO A 40 53.93 -8.16 -20.31
N SER A 41 54.00 -8.34 -18.99
CA SER A 41 54.81 -7.51 -18.08
C SER A 41 56.24 -8.12 -18.01
N PRO A 42 57.17 -7.60 -17.24
CA PRO A 42 57.79 -6.29 -17.04
C PRO A 42 59.29 -6.24 -17.45
N PRO A 43 60.14 -5.30 -17.07
CA PRO A 43 60.97 -5.53 -15.89
C PRO A 43 61.36 -4.24 -15.08
N ALA A 44 61.73 -4.49 -13.84
CA ALA A 44 62.44 -3.64 -12.95
C ALA A 44 63.90 -3.53 -13.29
N ALA A 45 64.50 -2.38 -13.06
CA ALA A 45 65.95 -2.25 -12.84
C ALA A 45 66.25 -1.05 -11.96
N SER A 46 66.93 -1.40 -10.88
CA SER A 46 67.66 -0.63 -9.90
C SER A 46 68.78 0.17 -10.53
N THR A 47 69.08 1.40 -9.99
CA THR A 47 70.45 1.74 -9.52
C THR A 47 70.51 3.14 -8.87
N ALA A 48 71.04 3.12 -7.67
CA ALA A 48 72.02 3.98 -7.03
C ALA A 48 71.86 5.51 -6.97
N SER A 49 71.89 5.97 -5.75
CA SER A 49 72.18 7.33 -5.28
C SER A 49 73.57 7.86 -5.67
N PRO A 50 73.75 9.20 -5.63
CA PRO A 50 74.72 9.70 -4.67
C PRO A 50 74.22 10.88 -3.81
N VAL A 51 74.91 10.97 -2.68
CA VAL A 51 74.84 11.95 -1.61
C VAL A 51 75.22 13.34 -2.10
N GLY A 52 74.51 14.37 -1.59
CA GLY A 52 74.87 15.76 -1.80
C GLY A 52 74.05 16.73 -0.96
N GLU A 53 74.68 17.16 0.12
CA GLU A 53 74.62 18.47 0.75
C GLU A 53 73.30 19.13 1.20
N SER A 54 73.23 19.34 2.49
CA SER A 54 72.26 20.09 3.29
C SER A 54 72.26 21.60 2.99
N SER A 55 71.09 22.15 2.74
CA SER A 55 70.81 23.58 2.91
C SER A 55 69.46 23.75 3.64
N PRO A 56 69.29 24.73 4.53
CA PRO A 56 68.16 24.79 5.43
C PRO A 56 66.87 25.24 4.67
N ALA A 57 65.79 24.51 4.89
CA ALA A 57 64.47 24.82 4.37
C ALA A 57 63.90 26.07 5.03
N PRO A 58 63.15 26.90 4.27
CA PRO A 58 62.36 27.98 4.84
C PRO A 58 61.14 27.38 5.56
N THR A 59 60.91 27.86 6.74
CA THR A 59 59.72 27.63 7.55
C THR A 59 58.47 28.08 6.80
N VAL A 60 57.66 27.11 6.31
CA VAL A 60 56.33 27.37 5.78
C VAL A 60 55.41 27.58 6.96
N PRO A 61 54.59 28.65 7.03
CA PRO A 61 53.59 28.77 8.09
C PRO A 61 52.55 27.67 7.96
N SER A 62 52.27 27.00 9.09
CA SER A 62 51.27 25.98 9.24
C SER A 62 49.93 26.52 8.71
N ALA A 63 49.45 25.96 7.62
CA ALA A 63 48.12 26.28 7.09
C ALA A 63 47.11 25.84 8.16
N SER A 64 46.41 26.82 8.69
CA SER A 64 45.21 26.61 9.52
C SER A 64 44.27 25.69 8.76
N SER A 65 44.01 24.51 9.24
CA SER A 65 42.98 23.62 8.70
C SER A 65 41.65 24.34 8.84
N GLU A 66 41.09 24.82 7.72
CA GLU A 66 39.69 25.20 7.69
C GLU A 66 38.86 24.04 8.19
N PRO A 67 37.85 24.28 9.08
CA PRO A 67 36.95 23.23 9.51
C PRO A 67 36.21 22.72 8.28
N THR A 68 36.41 21.45 7.96
CA THR A 68 35.59 20.72 6.98
C THR A 68 34.13 20.94 7.38
N PRO A 69 33.23 21.38 6.47
CA PRO A 69 31.83 21.55 6.81
C PRO A 69 31.30 20.20 7.32
N SER A 70 30.95 20.18 8.59
CA SER A 70 30.32 19.01 9.19
C SER A 70 29.02 18.74 8.43
N SER A 71 28.87 17.54 7.90
CA SER A 71 27.57 17.07 7.35
C SER A 71 26.49 17.37 8.39
N PRO A 72 25.32 17.91 8.00
CA PRO A 72 24.26 18.16 8.97
C PRO A 72 23.96 16.87 9.71
N ALA A 73 23.85 16.95 11.02
CA ALA A 73 23.57 15.81 11.87
C ALA A 73 22.24 15.16 11.43
N VAL A 74 22.27 13.87 11.17
CA VAL A 74 21.07 13.09 10.84
C VAL A 74 20.21 13.04 12.11
N VAL A 75 19.02 13.64 12.05
CA VAL A 75 18.04 13.63 13.15
C VAL A 75 17.16 12.39 12.97
N ALA A 76 17.18 11.50 13.94
CA ALA A 76 16.30 10.33 13.97
C ALA A 76 14.86 10.76 14.32
N PRO A 77 13.83 10.06 13.81
CA PRO A 77 12.45 10.30 14.22
C PRO A 77 12.19 9.80 15.62
N GLU A 78 11.45 10.57 16.40
CA GLU A 78 11.02 10.24 17.76
C GLU A 78 9.51 10.17 17.87
N GLY A 79 9.01 9.23 18.67
CA GLY A 79 7.57 9.03 18.88
C GLY A 79 6.94 8.07 17.88
N GLN A 80 5.66 7.81 18.10
CA GLN A 80 4.91 6.80 17.38
C GLN A 80 4.64 7.21 15.91
N PRO A 81 4.99 6.35 14.93
CA PRO A 81 4.59 6.56 13.55
C PRO A 81 3.07 6.40 13.37
N THR A 82 2.49 7.26 12.53
CA THR A 82 1.07 7.26 12.18
C THR A 82 0.81 6.98 10.71
N ALA A 83 1.84 7.08 9.87
CA ALA A 83 1.78 6.84 8.43
C ALA A 83 3.06 6.20 7.93
N LEU A 84 2.94 5.33 6.91
CA LEU A 84 4.04 4.62 6.25
C LEU A 84 3.77 4.53 4.74
N ARG A 85 4.79 4.82 3.91
CA ARG A 85 4.68 4.70 2.45
C ARG A 85 6.02 4.36 1.82
N LEU A 86 5.99 3.48 0.80
CA LEU A 86 7.15 3.10 0.01
C LEU A 86 7.09 3.74 -1.39
N ALA A 87 8.25 4.10 -1.93
CA ALA A 87 8.46 4.34 -3.34
C ALA A 87 9.01 3.09 -4.03
N ASP A 88 9.94 2.41 -3.38
CA ASP A 88 10.54 1.15 -3.83
C ASP A 88 11.00 0.30 -2.62
N GLU A 89 11.81 -0.73 -2.86
CA GLU A 89 12.28 -1.64 -1.80
C GLU A 89 13.25 -1.01 -0.80
N LYS A 90 13.88 0.12 -1.13
CA LYS A 90 14.87 0.82 -0.30
C LYS A 90 14.37 2.15 0.20
N ILE A 91 13.58 2.84 -0.60
CA ILE A 91 13.15 4.20 -0.37
C ILE A 91 11.72 4.21 0.17
N GLY A 92 11.56 4.84 1.33
CA GLY A 92 10.25 5.01 1.95
C GLY A 92 10.19 6.18 2.91
N TRP A 93 8.98 6.50 3.34
CA TRP A 93 8.72 7.56 4.32
C TRP A 93 7.83 7.03 5.43
N ALA A 94 8.14 7.48 6.64
CA ALA A 94 7.27 7.37 7.79
C ALA A 94 6.91 8.76 8.30
N GLY A 95 5.73 8.91 8.83
CA GLY A 95 5.26 10.14 9.45
C GLY A 95 4.72 9.87 10.84
N GLY A 96 4.89 10.83 11.74
CA GLY A 96 4.38 10.80 13.09
C GLY A 96 3.94 12.19 13.53
N LYS A 97 3.70 12.36 14.83
CA LYS A 97 3.39 13.67 15.37
C LYS A 97 4.65 14.55 15.38
N GLY A 98 4.65 15.54 14.50
CA GLY A 98 5.74 16.51 14.46
C GLY A 98 6.83 16.22 13.41
N TRP A 99 6.81 15.11 12.70
CA TRP A 99 7.87 14.74 11.79
C TRP A 99 7.42 13.94 10.58
N ILE A 100 8.17 14.08 9.48
CA ILE A 100 8.22 13.11 8.36
C ILE A 100 9.68 12.73 8.19
N ALA A 101 9.98 11.44 8.18
CA ALA A 101 11.31 10.90 8.00
C ALA A 101 11.37 10.02 6.75
N ARG A 102 12.56 9.98 6.12
CA ARG A 102 12.88 9.16 4.95
C ARG A 102 13.92 8.11 5.31
N THR A 103 13.86 6.99 4.65
CA THR A 103 14.89 5.96 4.57
C THR A 103 15.31 5.74 3.12
N ASP A 104 16.58 5.41 2.90
CA ASP A 104 17.17 5.07 1.60
C ASP A 104 17.84 3.67 1.62
N ASP A 105 17.69 2.93 2.72
CA ASP A 105 18.38 1.67 2.97
C ASP A 105 17.47 0.50 3.38
N GLY A 106 16.18 0.59 3.00
CA GLY A 106 15.22 -0.45 3.29
C GLY A 106 14.73 -0.44 4.74
N GLY A 107 14.64 0.74 5.33
CA GLY A 107 14.12 0.94 6.68
C GLY A 107 15.12 0.68 7.81
N ARG A 108 16.45 0.58 7.53
CA ARG A 108 17.48 0.35 8.54
C ARG A 108 17.90 1.63 9.23
N SER A 109 17.87 2.76 8.52
CA SER A 109 18.10 4.07 9.09
C SER A 109 17.07 5.08 8.57
N TRP A 110 16.80 6.10 9.39
CA TRP A 110 15.79 7.11 9.10
C TRP A 110 16.33 8.50 9.39
N SER A 111 15.98 9.47 8.54
CA SER A 111 16.35 10.87 8.68
C SER A 111 15.11 11.73 8.59
N VAL A 112 14.89 12.58 9.61
CA VAL A 112 13.79 13.56 9.62
C VAL A 112 14.05 14.63 8.54
N GLN A 113 13.07 14.80 7.67
CA GLN A 113 13.12 15.76 6.56
C GLN A 113 12.12 16.92 6.73
N TYR A 114 11.10 16.72 7.56
CA TYR A 114 10.08 17.73 7.86
C TYR A 114 9.80 17.71 9.35
N SER A 115 9.78 18.91 9.96
CA SER A 115 9.49 19.08 11.39
C SER A 115 8.53 20.25 11.58
N LYS A 116 7.30 19.94 11.96
CA LYS A 116 6.25 20.89 12.35
C LYS A 116 5.31 20.22 13.35
N PRO A 117 4.68 20.96 14.29
CA PRO A 117 3.94 20.38 15.42
C PRO A 117 2.56 19.81 15.02
N PHE A 118 2.48 19.08 13.91
CA PHE A 118 1.24 18.50 13.40
C PHE A 118 1.38 16.98 13.25
N GLU A 119 0.28 16.27 13.41
CA GLU A 119 0.25 14.84 13.18
C GLU A 119 0.14 14.54 11.67
N VAL A 120 0.99 13.66 11.18
CA VAL A 120 0.89 13.14 9.82
C VAL A 120 -0.22 12.11 9.76
N VAL A 121 -1.26 12.36 8.98
CA VAL A 121 -2.42 11.46 8.86
C VAL A 121 -2.19 10.41 7.77
N GLN A 122 -1.70 10.84 6.61
CA GLN A 122 -1.41 9.96 5.47
C GLN A 122 -0.17 10.43 4.72
N LEU A 123 0.51 9.49 4.10
CA LEU A 123 1.60 9.67 3.16
C LEU A 123 1.24 9.02 1.82
N PHE A 124 1.53 9.69 0.73
CA PHE A 124 1.47 9.12 -0.60
C PHE A 124 2.75 9.45 -1.36
N ALA A 125 3.47 8.44 -1.83
CA ALA A 125 4.62 8.58 -2.72
C ALA A 125 4.22 8.08 -4.11
N LEU A 126 4.36 8.94 -5.10
CA LEU A 126 4.22 8.58 -6.51
C LEU A 126 5.49 7.89 -7.02
N ASN A 127 6.65 8.33 -6.52
CA ASN A 127 7.98 7.79 -6.75
C ASN A 127 8.94 8.31 -5.67
N ASP A 128 10.24 8.10 -5.85
CA ASP A 128 11.31 8.48 -4.92
C ASP A 128 11.54 9.98 -4.74
N VAL A 129 10.94 10.83 -5.58
CA VAL A 129 11.10 12.30 -5.53
C VAL A 129 9.80 13.04 -5.26
N ARG A 130 8.63 12.44 -5.56
CA ARG A 130 7.31 13.08 -5.42
C ARG A 130 6.49 12.45 -4.33
N ILE A 131 6.28 13.21 -3.26
CA ILE A 131 5.60 12.76 -2.06
C ILE A 131 4.60 13.83 -1.61
N TRP A 132 3.47 13.39 -1.09
CA TRP A 132 2.47 14.23 -0.42
C TRP A 132 2.22 13.68 0.98
N ALA A 133 1.94 14.59 1.90
CA ALA A 133 1.52 14.25 3.25
C ALA A 133 0.32 15.11 3.67
N THR A 134 -0.67 14.49 4.28
CA THR A 134 -1.74 15.22 4.95
C THR A 134 -1.43 15.36 6.43
N LEU A 135 -1.66 16.55 6.95
CA LEU A 135 -1.35 16.93 8.33
C LEU A 135 -2.63 17.37 9.05
N ASP A 136 -2.85 16.82 10.24
CA ASP A 136 -3.92 17.29 11.11
C ASP A 136 -3.46 18.53 11.89
N THR A 137 -4.03 19.66 11.54
CA THR A 137 -3.77 20.94 12.23
C THR A 137 -4.87 21.30 13.22
N GLY A 138 -5.88 20.45 13.39
CA GLY A 138 -7.09 20.74 14.15
C GLY A 138 -8.05 21.70 13.45
N SER A 139 -7.82 22.02 12.17
CA SER A 139 -8.70 22.91 11.40
C SER A 139 -10.00 22.19 11.00
N ALA A 140 -11.12 22.89 11.13
CA ALA A 140 -12.43 22.43 10.65
C ALA A 140 -12.53 22.40 9.11
N GLU A 141 -11.64 23.10 8.40
CA GLU A 141 -11.64 23.15 6.92
C GLU A 141 -11.11 21.87 6.27
N GLY A 142 -10.38 21.05 7.03
CA GLY A 142 -9.81 19.79 6.53
C GLY A 142 -8.35 19.59 6.95
N LEU A 143 -7.67 18.69 6.22
CA LEU A 143 -6.27 18.36 6.46
C LEU A 143 -5.36 19.24 5.60
N ARG A 144 -4.34 19.84 6.19
CA ARG A 144 -3.31 20.56 5.45
C ARG A 144 -2.52 19.56 4.58
N LEU A 145 -2.33 19.90 3.32
CA LEU A 145 -1.51 19.11 2.40
C LEU A 145 -0.15 19.79 2.22
N VAL A 146 0.89 19.02 2.42
CA VAL A 146 2.26 19.40 2.05
C VAL A 146 2.79 18.44 0.99
N ARG A 147 3.65 18.93 0.10
CA ARG A 147 4.31 18.11 -0.94
C ARG A 147 5.81 18.38 -1.03
N SER A 148 6.54 17.36 -1.44
CA SER A 148 7.92 17.45 -1.86
C SER A 148 8.06 16.96 -3.30
N ASN A 149 8.91 17.66 -4.08
CA ASN A 149 9.25 17.32 -5.45
C ASN A 149 10.74 16.94 -5.63
N ASP A 150 11.46 16.78 -4.52
CA ASP A 150 12.90 16.54 -4.47
C ASP A 150 13.29 15.43 -3.46
N GLY A 151 12.36 14.51 -3.22
CA GLY A 151 12.61 13.37 -2.34
C GLY A 151 12.58 13.71 -0.86
N GLY A 152 11.88 14.79 -0.48
CA GLY A 152 11.75 15.24 0.90
C GLY A 152 12.82 16.22 1.37
N LYS A 153 13.74 16.65 0.50
CA LYS A 153 14.76 17.66 0.84
C LYS A 153 14.12 19.01 1.12
N SER A 154 13.05 19.33 0.41
CA SER A 154 12.19 20.48 0.69
C SER A 154 10.72 20.10 0.68
N TRP A 155 9.93 20.77 1.52
CA TRP A 155 8.48 20.57 1.64
C TRP A 155 7.77 21.90 1.51
N ASN A 156 6.75 21.94 0.66
CA ASN A 156 5.93 23.09 0.40
C ASN A 156 4.47 22.81 0.76
N GLU A 157 3.79 23.80 1.30
CA GLU A 157 2.34 23.73 1.48
C GLU A 157 1.69 23.72 0.09
N ALA A 158 0.78 22.75 -0.14
CA ALA A 158 0.09 22.60 -1.40
C ALA A 158 -1.37 23.08 -1.31
N GLY A 159 -2.08 22.79 -0.21
CA GLY A 159 -3.46 23.21 -0.05
C GLY A 159 -4.13 22.55 1.15
N VAL A 160 -5.47 22.48 1.12
CA VAL A 160 -6.28 21.84 2.17
C VAL A 160 -7.17 20.77 1.54
N VAL A 161 -6.99 19.52 2.00
CA VAL A 161 -7.83 18.39 1.62
C VAL A 161 -9.11 18.45 2.46
N PRO A 162 -10.31 18.51 1.85
CA PRO A 162 -11.55 18.82 2.58
C PRO A 162 -12.10 17.64 3.40
N ASN A 163 -11.50 16.45 3.32
CA ASN A 163 -11.92 15.26 4.06
C ASN A 163 -10.73 14.39 4.50
N ARG A 164 -11.00 13.27 5.17
CA ARG A 164 -10.00 12.31 5.66
C ARG A 164 -9.95 11.02 4.81
N GLY A 165 -10.58 11.02 3.63
CA GLY A 165 -10.61 9.89 2.74
C GLY A 165 -9.20 9.46 2.27
N TYR A 166 -9.09 8.26 1.74
CA TYR A 166 -7.80 7.70 1.32
C TYR A 166 -7.13 8.55 0.23
N LEU A 167 -5.93 9.06 0.56
CA LEU A 167 -5.14 9.91 -0.34
C LEU A 167 -4.39 9.08 -1.37
N HIS A 168 -4.55 9.40 -2.65
CA HIS A 168 -3.70 8.86 -3.72
C HIS A 168 -3.59 9.83 -4.89
N PHE A 169 -2.49 9.76 -5.62
CA PHE A 169 -2.24 10.53 -6.83
C PHE A 169 -1.98 9.57 -8.00
N ARG A 170 -2.55 9.88 -9.16
CA ARG A 170 -2.32 9.13 -10.40
C ARG A 170 -1.13 9.68 -11.19
N ASN A 171 -0.84 10.93 -11.00
CA ASN A 171 0.30 11.67 -11.55
C ASN A 171 0.54 12.92 -10.68
N ASP A 172 1.42 13.80 -11.12
CA ASP A 172 1.82 15.01 -10.37
C ASP A 172 0.66 15.99 -10.10
N LYS A 173 -0.42 15.92 -10.87
CA LYS A 173 -1.54 16.86 -10.86
C LYS A 173 -2.83 16.24 -10.34
N ASP A 174 -3.14 15.03 -10.80
CA ASP A 174 -4.42 14.39 -10.53
C ASP A 174 -4.33 13.54 -9.27
N GLY A 175 -5.01 13.96 -8.22
CA GLY A 175 -5.08 13.28 -6.93
C GLY A 175 -6.49 13.19 -6.37
N PHE A 176 -6.69 12.27 -5.45
CA PHE A 176 -7.98 11.99 -4.80
C PHE A 176 -7.78 11.77 -3.31
N ALA A 177 -8.82 12.14 -2.55
CA ALA A 177 -9.00 11.78 -1.15
C ALA A 177 -10.48 11.47 -0.92
N GLY A 178 -10.84 10.19 -0.82
CA GLY A 178 -12.24 9.80 -0.81
C GLY A 178 -12.98 10.30 -2.06
N ASN A 179 -13.97 11.19 -1.86
CA ASN A 179 -14.71 11.83 -2.93
C ASN A 179 -14.18 13.24 -3.30
N ALA A 180 -13.11 13.70 -2.70
CA ALA A 180 -12.45 14.93 -3.12
C ALA A 180 -11.39 14.64 -4.19
N PHE A 181 -11.21 15.58 -5.15
CA PHE A 181 -10.20 15.47 -6.18
C PHE A 181 -9.51 16.80 -6.46
N THR A 182 -8.28 16.72 -6.93
CA THR A 182 -7.45 17.82 -7.40
C THR A 182 -6.95 17.57 -8.82
N LYS A 183 -6.66 18.66 -9.57
CA LYS A 183 -6.05 18.63 -10.92
C LYS A 183 -4.78 19.47 -11.00
N ASP A 184 -4.31 19.99 -9.90
CA ASP A 184 -3.16 20.90 -9.78
C ASP A 184 -2.14 20.46 -8.73
N GLY A 185 -2.16 19.16 -8.37
CA GLY A 185 -1.22 18.59 -7.41
C GLY A 185 -1.55 18.89 -5.95
N GLY A 186 -2.81 19.24 -5.69
CA GLY A 186 -3.34 19.46 -4.35
C GLY A 186 -3.50 20.93 -3.96
N GLU A 187 -3.28 21.88 -4.88
CA GLU A 187 -3.44 23.32 -4.60
C GLU A 187 -4.91 23.66 -4.40
N THR A 188 -5.79 23.11 -5.26
CA THR A 188 -7.24 23.26 -5.12
C THR A 188 -7.94 21.89 -5.14
N TRP A 189 -9.06 21.80 -4.43
CA TRP A 189 -9.85 20.59 -4.33
C TRP A 189 -11.31 20.85 -4.65
N SER A 190 -11.92 19.89 -5.33
CA SER A 190 -13.35 19.85 -5.62
C SER A 190 -13.93 18.54 -5.11
N VAL A 191 -15.24 18.50 -4.85
CA VAL A 191 -15.90 17.34 -4.26
C VAL A 191 -16.85 16.72 -5.29
N LEU A 192 -16.73 15.40 -5.49
CA LEU A 192 -17.63 14.60 -6.31
C LEU A 192 -18.87 14.20 -5.51
N LYS A 193 -19.99 14.05 -6.18
CA LYS A 193 -21.24 13.65 -5.53
C LYS A 193 -21.20 12.18 -5.11
N THR A 194 -21.71 11.92 -3.93
CA THR A 194 -21.85 10.58 -3.37
C THR A 194 -23.31 10.28 -3.03
N PRO A 195 -23.70 9.02 -2.94
CA PRO A 195 -25.00 8.62 -2.41
C PRO A 195 -25.13 9.02 -0.94
N ASP A 196 -26.39 9.11 -0.48
CA ASP A 196 -26.70 9.25 0.93
C ASP A 196 -26.54 7.90 1.66
N SER A 197 -26.38 7.98 2.99
CA SER A 197 -26.34 6.81 3.90
C SER A 197 -25.21 5.83 3.60
N LEU A 198 -24.01 6.35 3.34
CA LEU A 198 -22.82 5.54 3.15
C LEU A 198 -22.37 4.88 4.45
N VAL A 199 -21.73 3.73 4.30
CA VAL A 199 -20.87 3.09 5.31
C VAL A 199 -19.44 3.32 4.89
N GLY A 200 -18.64 3.98 5.72
CA GLY A 200 -17.30 4.44 5.35
C GLY A 200 -17.30 5.52 4.28
N ASP A 201 -16.14 5.76 3.70
CA ASP A 201 -15.93 6.76 2.67
C ASP A 201 -16.13 6.18 1.26
N ALA A 202 -16.70 6.97 0.35
CA ALA A 202 -16.62 6.66 -1.07
C ALA A 202 -15.15 6.73 -1.55
N TYR A 203 -14.79 5.89 -2.49
CA TYR A 203 -13.48 5.85 -3.10
C TYR A 203 -13.59 6.12 -4.60
N PHE A 204 -12.86 7.10 -5.11
CA PHE A 204 -12.75 7.36 -6.54
C PHE A 204 -11.34 7.01 -7.02
N HIS A 205 -11.26 6.04 -7.94
CA HIS A 205 -9.98 5.68 -8.58
C HIS A 205 -9.52 6.75 -9.58
N ASP A 206 -10.48 7.35 -10.29
CA ASP A 206 -10.29 8.45 -11.22
C ASP A 206 -11.56 9.31 -11.29
N LEU A 207 -11.57 10.34 -12.15
CA LEU A 207 -12.69 11.28 -12.27
C LEU A 207 -14.01 10.65 -12.71
N ASN A 208 -14.01 9.43 -13.22
CA ASN A 208 -15.22 8.75 -13.66
C ASN A 208 -15.62 7.61 -12.74
N ASN A 209 -14.63 6.85 -12.25
CA ASN A 209 -14.88 5.58 -11.58
C ASN A 209 -14.84 5.72 -10.07
N GLY A 210 -15.99 5.55 -9.45
CA GLY A 210 -16.17 5.63 -8.01
C GLY A 210 -16.89 4.39 -7.44
N TRP A 211 -16.55 4.06 -6.20
CA TRP A 211 -17.10 2.96 -5.43
C TRP A 211 -17.63 3.46 -4.10
N ALA A 212 -18.72 2.88 -3.63
CA ALA A 212 -19.32 3.20 -2.35
C ALA A 212 -20.04 1.99 -1.77
N VAL A 213 -20.18 1.97 -0.44
CA VAL A 213 -21.00 1.02 0.28
C VAL A 213 -22.16 1.76 0.92
N ARG A 214 -23.37 1.24 0.74
CA ARG A 214 -24.58 1.78 1.36
C ARG A 214 -25.26 0.71 2.18
N ARG A 215 -25.71 1.09 3.38
CA ARG A 215 -26.61 0.27 4.17
C ARG A 215 -28.06 0.67 3.90
N SER A 216 -28.90 -0.32 3.68
CA SER A 216 -30.36 -0.20 3.57
C SER A 216 -31.02 -1.17 4.58
N LYS A 217 -32.33 -1.06 4.78
CA LYS A 217 -33.02 -1.97 5.70
C LYS A 217 -32.85 -3.42 5.29
N GLY A 218 -32.23 -4.24 6.15
CA GLY A 218 -32.04 -5.68 5.96
C GLY A 218 -31.02 -6.06 4.88
N LYS A 219 -30.17 -5.13 4.42
CA LYS A 219 -29.13 -5.42 3.42
C LYS A 219 -28.04 -4.37 3.37
N PHE A 220 -26.91 -4.72 2.77
CA PHE A 220 -25.94 -3.75 2.25
C PHE A 220 -25.85 -3.84 0.71
N GLU A 221 -25.34 -2.78 0.11
CA GLU A 221 -25.22 -2.64 -1.34
C GLU A 221 -23.86 -2.05 -1.70
N PHE A 222 -23.22 -2.63 -2.72
CA PHE A 222 -22.07 -2.01 -3.37
C PHE A 222 -22.53 -1.21 -4.55
N LEU A 223 -22.06 0.03 -4.62
CA LEU A 223 -22.44 1.00 -5.62
C LEU A 223 -21.22 1.35 -6.47
N HIS A 224 -21.43 1.47 -7.77
CA HIS A 224 -20.42 1.91 -8.74
C HIS A 224 -20.93 3.11 -9.53
N SER A 225 -20.09 4.12 -9.65
CA SER A 225 -20.26 5.24 -10.56
C SER A 225 -19.25 5.12 -11.70
N ALA A 226 -19.67 5.40 -12.93
CA ALA A 226 -18.81 5.48 -14.12
C ALA A 226 -18.80 6.89 -14.74
N ASP A 227 -19.38 7.87 -14.05
CA ASP A 227 -19.60 9.25 -14.54
C ASP A 227 -19.22 10.33 -13.50
N GLY A 228 -18.31 10.01 -12.59
CA GLY A 228 -17.84 10.96 -11.58
C GLY A 228 -18.83 11.25 -10.48
N GLY A 229 -19.63 10.28 -10.10
CA GLY A 229 -20.62 10.41 -9.03
C GLY A 229 -21.94 11.07 -9.46
N GLN A 230 -22.11 11.38 -10.76
CA GLN A 230 -23.38 11.96 -11.24
C GLN A 230 -24.52 10.93 -11.14
N SER A 231 -24.22 9.67 -11.40
CA SER A 231 -25.13 8.56 -11.15
C SER A 231 -24.39 7.38 -10.46
N TRP A 232 -25.16 6.60 -9.70
CA TRP A 232 -24.68 5.44 -8.97
C TRP A 232 -25.56 4.23 -9.23
N LYS A 233 -24.94 3.13 -9.62
CA LYS A 233 -25.62 1.86 -9.89
C LYS A 233 -25.31 0.87 -8.78
N THR A 234 -26.33 0.20 -8.22
CA THR A 234 -26.12 -0.97 -7.37
C THR A 234 -25.57 -2.11 -8.23
N VAL A 235 -24.37 -2.58 -7.90
CA VAL A 235 -23.67 -3.67 -8.61
C VAL A 235 -23.62 -4.95 -7.78
N MET A 236 -23.92 -4.86 -6.48
CA MET A 236 -24.10 -6.02 -5.60
C MET A 236 -25.05 -5.62 -4.49
N SER A 237 -25.91 -6.57 -4.07
CA SER A 237 -26.78 -6.42 -2.91
C SER A 237 -26.82 -7.74 -2.16
N ARG A 238 -26.64 -7.70 -0.85
CA ARG A 238 -26.65 -8.89 0.01
C ARG A 238 -27.50 -8.62 1.25
N LYS A 239 -28.32 -9.61 1.64
CA LYS A 239 -29.10 -9.54 2.88
C LYS A 239 -28.13 -9.47 4.08
N TRP A 240 -28.43 -8.57 4.99
CA TRP A 240 -27.65 -8.37 6.20
C TRP A 240 -28.44 -7.54 7.20
N ASP A 241 -28.77 -8.12 8.34
CA ASP A 241 -29.49 -7.45 9.41
C ASP A 241 -28.56 -6.95 10.53
N GLY A 242 -27.30 -7.43 10.56
CA GLY A 242 -26.29 -7.01 11.52
C GLY A 242 -25.81 -5.56 11.29
N GLU A 243 -24.99 -5.08 12.17
CA GLU A 243 -24.39 -3.75 12.06
C GLU A 243 -23.16 -3.75 11.13
N LEU A 244 -23.00 -2.67 10.37
CA LEU A 244 -21.77 -2.33 9.68
C LEU A 244 -21.23 -1.04 10.29
N THR A 245 -20.06 -1.13 10.91
CA THR A 245 -19.43 0.00 11.61
C THR A 245 -18.55 0.81 10.67
N ASP A 246 -17.98 0.16 9.64
CA ASP A 246 -17.16 0.83 8.62
C ASP A 246 -17.09 -0.01 7.33
N ALA A 247 -16.63 0.63 6.25
CA ALA A 247 -16.30 0.01 4.98
C ALA A 247 -15.04 0.67 4.39
N ILE A 248 -14.03 -0.14 4.08
CA ILE A 248 -12.78 0.30 3.49
C ILE A 248 -12.75 -0.14 2.03
N ILE A 249 -12.58 0.83 1.13
CA ILE A 249 -12.56 0.57 -0.32
C ILE A 249 -11.16 0.86 -0.85
N ARG A 250 -10.63 -0.06 -1.66
CA ARG A 250 -9.37 0.11 -2.41
C ARG A 250 -9.60 -0.32 -3.84
N SER A 251 -9.02 0.40 -4.78
CA SER A 251 -9.10 0.09 -6.21
C SER A 251 -7.81 0.50 -6.90
N THR A 252 -7.34 -0.34 -7.80
CA THR A 252 -6.13 -0.10 -8.61
C THR A 252 -6.47 0.20 -10.07
N GLY A 253 -7.77 0.21 -10.42
CA GLY A 253 -8.25 0.50 -11.76
C GLY A 253 -9.77 0.54 -11.87
N LYS A 254 -10.27 0.96 -13.01
CA LYS A 254 -11.71 1.13 -13.26
C LYS A 254 -12.55 -0.15 -13.09
N ASN A 255 -11.95 -1.30 -13.28
CA ASN A 255 -12.63 -2.59 -13.22
C ASN A 255 -12.35 -3.36 -11.93
N ASP A 256 -11.48 -2.85 -11.08
CA ASP A 256 -11.00 -3.50 -9.87
C ASP A 256 -11.52 -2.78 -8.64
N ALA A 257 -12.04 -3.53 -7.68
CA ALA A 257 -12.34 -3.00 -6.36
C ALA A 257 -12.30 -4.08 -5.31
N TRP A 258 -11.64 -3.77 -4.20
CA TRP A 258 -11.61 -4.50 -2.96
C TRP A 258 -12.43 -3.74 -1.93
N ILE A 259 -13.40 -4.39 -1.32
CA ILE A 259 -14.26 -3.80 -0.29
C ILE A 259 -14.18 -4.66 0.96
N GLU A 260 -13.65 -4.09 2.01
CA GLU A 260 -13.67 -4.64 3.35
C GLU A 260 -14.87 -4.06 4.10
N LEU A 261 -15.68 -4.93 4.67
CA LEU A 261 -16.78 -4.57 5.55
C LEU A 261 -16.41 -4.93 6.98
N ILE A 262 -16.55 -3.99 7.89
CA ILE A 262 -16.33 -4.15 9.32
C ILE A 262 -17.69 -4.24 10.00
N GLY A 263 -17.92 -5.34 10.69
CA GLY A 263 -19.16 -5.65 11.37
C GLY A 263 -19.14 -5.25 12.84
N GLU A 264 -19.87 -6.00 13.65
CA GLU A 264 -19.96 -5.77 15.09
C GLU A 264 -18.64 -6.08 15.79
N SER A 265 -18.40 -5.40 16.90
CA SER A 265 -17.25 -5.61 17.75
C SER A 265 -17.67 -6.10 19.14
N GLY A 266 -17.01 -7.15 19.61
CA GLY A 266 -16.98 -7.56 21.01
C GLY A 266 -15.83 -6.91 21.77
N MET A 267 -15.46 -7.44 22.94
CA MET A 267 -14.39 -6.86 23.77
C MET A 267 -13.00 -6.93 23.10
N THR A 268 -12.70 -8.02 22.40
CA THR A 268 -11.38 -8.29 21.79
C THR A 268 -11.50 -8.83 20.36
N GLN A 269 -12.67 -8.77 19.78
CA GLN A 269 -12.99 -9.37 18.48
C GLN A 269 -13.86 -8.44 17.66
N THR A 270 -13.66 -8.44 16.35
CA THR A 270 -14.48 -7.70 15.40
C THR A 270 -14.71 -8.58 14.18
N SER A 271 -15.98 -8.78 13.80
CA SER A 271 -16.29 -9.54 12.60
C SER A 271 -16.02 -8.70 11.35
N TYR A 272 -15.53 -9.33 10.28
CA TYR A 272 -15.25 -8.63 9.03
C TYR A 272 -15.31 -9.55 7.82
N SER A 273 -15.45 -8.96 6.64
CA SER A 273 -15.41 -9.66 5.35
C SER A 273 -14.77 -8.80 4.28
N VAL A 274 -14.13 -9.43 3.30
CA VAL A 274 -13.55 -8.75 2.15
C VAL A 274 -14.13 -9.34 0.87
N PHE A 275 -14.57 -8.45 -0.02
CA PHE A 275 -15.11 -8.76 -1.32
C PHE A 275 -14.22 -8.17 -2.41
N HIS A 276 -14.13 -8.86 -3.54
CA HIS A 276 -13.34 -8.42 -4.67
C HIS A 276 -14.08 -8.58 -5.99
N THR A 277 -13.88 -7.62 -6.92
CA THR A 277 -14.33 -7.67 -8.30
C THR A 277 -13.19 -7.32 -9.25
N PHE A 278 -13.15 -8.00 -10.42
CA PHE A 278 -12.21 -7.72 -11.51
C PHE A 278 -12.87 -7.10 -12.76
N ASN A 279 -14.20 -6.95 -12.75
CA ASN A 279 -14.97 -6.61 -13.96
C ASN A 279 -15.96 -5.49 -13.72
N GLY A 280 -15.57 -4.50 -12.92
CA GLY A 280 -16.39 -3.31 -12.69
C GLY A 280 -17.67 -3.59 -11.91
N GLY A 281 -17.65 -4.61 -11.05
CA GLY A 281 -18.80 -5.01 -10.25
C GLY A 281 -19.78 -5.96 -10.97
N GLY A 282 -19.42 -6.46 -12.15
CA GLY A 282 -20.24 -7.45 -12.86
C GLY A 282 -20.38 -8.78 -12.09
N THR A 283 -19.32 -9.16 -11.40
CA THR A 283 -19.30 -10.27 -10.43
C THR A 283 -18.48 -9.90 -9.21
N TRP A 284 -18.86 -10.42 -8.07
CA TRP A 284 -18.17 -10.24 -6.79
C TRP A 284 -17.86 -11.58 -6.17
N THR A 285 -16.67 -11.73 -5.63
CA THR A 285 -16.24 -12.90 -4.87
C THR A 285 -15.99 -12.48 -3.44
N SER A 286 -16.49 -13.23 -2.47
CA SER A 286 -16.12 -13.10 -1.07
C SER A 286 -14.76 -13.76 -0.89
N VAL A 287 -13.72 -12.99 -0.60
CA VAL A 287 -12.33 -13.47 -0.60
C VAL A 287 -11.78 -13.74 0.79
N LEU A 288 -12.27 -13.01 1.80
CA LEU A 288 -12.00 -13.25 3.22
C LEU A 288 -13.28 -13.10 4.04
N ALA A 289 -13.40 -13.88 5.11
CA ALA A 289 -14.42 -13.69 6.13
C ALA A 289 -13.90 -14.14 7.49
N LYS A 290 -14.24 -13.38 8.52
CA LYS A 290 -13.95 -13.71 9.92
C LYS A 290 -15.20 -13.48 10.76
N SER A 291 -15.85 -14.60 11.11
CA SER A 291 -16.92 -14.62 12.10
C SER A 291 -16.32 -14.94 13.47
N ASN A 292 -16.81 -14.32 14.51
CA ASN A 292 -16.32 -14.53 15.87
C ASN A 292 -17.50 -14.72 16.84
N ALA A 293 -17.32 -15.55 17.83
CA ALA A 293 -18.36 -15.81 18.83
C ALA A 293 -18.75 -14.56 19.64
N GLY A 294 -17.81 -13.61 19.82
CA GLY A 294 -18.02 -12.38 20.59
C GLY A 294 -18.52 -11.19 19.76
N SER A 295 -18.43 -11.25 18.43
CA SER A 295 -18.82 -10.16 17.53
C SER A 295 -19.77 -10.61 16.40
N GLY A 296 -20.26 -11.84 16.47
CA GLY A 296 -21.23 -12.33 15.49
C GLY A 296 -20.64 -12.77 14.16
N PRO A 297 -21.49 -13.03 13.16
CA PRO A 297 -21.09 -13.46 11.83
C PRO A 297 -20.36 -12.34 11.08
N ALA A 298 -19.49 -12.74 10.15
CA ALA A 298 -18.88 -11.81 9.21
C ALA A 298 -19.96 -11.14 8.34
N PRO A 299 -19.84 -9.84 8.02
CA PRO A 299 -20.83 -9.15 7.21
C PRO A 299 -21.15 -9.87 5.90
N GLY A 300 -22.45 -10.21 5.73
CA GLY A 300 -22.92 -10.95 4.56
C GLY A 300 -22.80 -12.48 4.67
N PHE A 301 -22.46 -13.02 5.84
CA PHE A 301 -22.38 -14.46 6.09
C PHE A 301 -23.30 -14.87 7.24
N GLU A 302 -23.66 -16.15 7.26
CA GLU A 302 -24.32 -16.77 8.41
C GLU A 302 -23.32 -17.50 9.30
N MET A 303 -23.61 -17.60 10.60
CA MET A 303 -22.72 -18.30 11.56
C MET A 303 -22.54 -19.79 11.27
N ASP A 304 -23.50 -20.41 10.59
CA ASP A 304 -23.49 -21.85 10.35
C ASP A 304 -22.62 -22.29 9.16
N GLY A 305 -21.97 -21.34 8.47
CA GLY A 305 -20.97 -21.60 7.43
C GLY A 305 -21.48 -22.35 6.20
N LYS A 306 -22.81 -22.42 5.98
CA LYS A 306 -23.40 -23.16 4.86
C LYS A 306 -23.30 -22.44 3.52
N GLU A 307 -23.02 -21.15 3.55
CA GLU A 307 -22.86 -20.33 2.33
C GLU A 307 -21.39 -20.15 1.97
N GLU A 308 -21.14 -19.77 0.75
CA GLU A 308 -19.91 -19.41 0.06
C GLU A 308 -18.58 -19.46 0.88
N LYS A 309 -17.67 -20.33 0.49
CA LYS A 309 -16.37 -20.49 1.16
C LYS A 309 -15.43 -19.32 0.85
N ALA A 310 -15.39 -18.34 1.72
CA ALA A 310 -14.28 -17.40 1.79
C ALA A 310 -13.11 -17.99 2.61
N SER A 311 -11.89 -17.55 2.34
CA SER A 311 -10.75 -17.84 3.21
C SER A 311 -10.97 -17.20 4.58
N GLU A 312 -10.50 -17.86 5.64
CA GLU A 312 -10.52 -17.25 6.97
C GLU A 312 -9.56 -16.08 7.04
N GLY A 313 -10.01 -14.93 7.54
CA GLY A 313 -9.19 -13.74 7.67
C GLY A 313 -8.20 -13.83 8.84
N PRO A 314 -7.08 -13.08 8.79
CA PRO A 314 -6.06 -13.05 9.84
C PRO A 314 -6.58 -12.37 11.11
N GLY A 315 -6.16 -12.89 12.27
CA GLY A 315 -6.50 -12.32 13.58
C GLY A 315 -7.98 -12.45 13.97
N ASN A 316 -8.33 -11.84 15.08
CA ASN A 316 -9.71 -11.78 15.59
C ASN A 316 -10.39 -10.44 15.32
N SER A 317 -9.64 -9.47 14.83
CA SER A 317 -10.10 -8.17 14.38
C SER A 317 -9.34 -7.77 13.12
N PRO A 318 -9.94 -6.98 12.23
CA PRO A 318 -9.28 -6.57 11.01
C PRO A 318 -8.13 -5.59 11.31
N GLY A 319 -7.08 -5.65 10.52
CA GLY A 319 -6.02 -4.65 10.43
C GLY A 319 -6.15 -3.82 9.15
N VAL A 320 -5.02 -3.48 8.55
CA VAL A 320 -4.98 -2.66 7.32
C VAL A 320 -5.14 -3.54 6.10
N LEU A 321 -6.08 -3.18 5.21
CA LEU A 321 -6.15 -3.71 3.85
C LEU A 321 -5.26 -2.86 2.93
N TYR A 322 -4.17 -3.43 2.42
CA TYR A 322 -3.25 -2.82 1.46
C TYR A 322 -3.32 -3.55 0.12
N VAL A 323 -3.71 -2.84 -0.94
CA VAL A 323 -3.84 -3.41 -2.29
C VAL A 323 -2.72 -2.89 -3.17
N VAL A 324 -1.90 -3.80 -3.69
CA VAL A 324 -0.78 -3.49 -4.58
C VAL A 324 -1.23 -3.43 -6.04
N ASN A 325 -2.01 -4.40 -6.45
CA ASN A 325 -2.58 -4.51 -7.80
C ASN A 325 -3.80 -5.47 -7.75
N PRO A 326 -4.55 -5.70 -8.84
CA PRO A 326 -5.74 -6.53 -8.81
C PRO A 326 -5.51 -7.98 -8.35
N GLN A 327 -4.28 -8.51 -8.45
CA GLN A 327 -3.95 -9.87 -8.04
C GLN A 327 -3.37 -9.94 -6.62
N THR A 328 -2.77 -8.83 -6.14
CA THR A 328 -1.97 -8.82 -4.93
C THR A 328 -2.56 -7.87 -3.90
N ALA A 329 -2.93 -8.42 -2.76
CA ALA A 329 -3.35 -7.67 -1.59
C ALA A 329 -2.75 -8.26 -0.32
N ILE A 330 -2.57 -7.42 0.68
CA ILE A 330 -2.09 -7.76 2.01
C ILE A 330 -3.15 -7.30 3.01
N MET A 331 -3.49 -8.19 3.94
CA MET A 331 -4.44 -7.90 5.01
C MET A 331 -3.76 -8.10 6.36
N GLY A 332 -3.75 -7.08 7.17
CA GLY A 332 -3.38 -7.20 8.57
C GLY A 332 -4.51 -7.79 9.40
N GLY A 333 -4.16 -8.33 10.56
CA GLY A 333 -5.14 -8.78 11.55
C GLY A 333 -4.60 -8.63 12.95
N GLN A 334 -5.48 -8.48 13.92
CA GLN A 334 -5.10 -8.31 15.31
C GLN A 334 -5.82 -9.30 16.23
N CYS A 335 -5.13 -9.76 17.27
CA CYS A 335 -5.67 -10.51 18.39
C CYS A 335 -5.27 -9.80 19.68
N LEU A 336 -6.09 -8.85 20.15
CA LEU A 336 -5.75 -8.04 21.33
C LEU A 336 -5.66 -8.84 22.65
N ALA A 337 -6.11 -10.10 22.65
CA ALA A 337 -5.98 -11.02 23.78
C ALA A 337 -4.75 -11.94 23.68
N CYS A 338 -3.90 -11.79 22.65
CA CYS A 338 -2.72 -12.61 22.40
C CYS A 338 -1.44 -11.86 22.81
N ASP A 339 -0.39 -12.59 23.20
CA ASP A 339 0.91 -12.02 23.59
C ASP A 339 1.61 -11.31 22.40
N ALA A 340 1.42 -11.81 21.18
CA ALA A 340 1.85 -11.19 19.95
C ALA A 340 0.61 -10.89 19.09
N PRO A 341 0.01 -9.71 19.24
CA PRO A 341 -1.34 -9.45 18.75
C PRO A 341 -1.44 -9.28 17.23
N ASN A 342 -0.34 -9.04 16.54
CA ASN A 342 -0.39 -8.69 15.12
C ASN A 342 -0.05 -9.89 14.23
N THR A 343 -0.84 -10.09 13.18
CA THR A 343 -0.62 -11.07 12.12
C THR A 343 -0.87 -10.43 10.75
N ILE A 344 -0.50 -11.12 9.68
CA ILE A 344 -0.64 -10.64 8.31
C ILE A 344 -0.99 -11.81 7.40
N ALA A 345 -1.84 -11.57 6.43
CA ALA A 345 -2.15 -12.49 5.34
C ALA A 345 -1.91 -11.82 3.99
N GLU A 346 -1.53 -12.60 2.99
CA GLU A 346 -1.31 -12.13 1.63
C GLU A 346 -2.02 -13.00 0.60
N THR A 347 -2.40 -12.39 -0.51
CA THR A 347 -2.86 -13.07 -1.73
C THR A 347 -2.09 -12.57 -2.94
N THR A 348 -1.87 -13.45 -3.91
CA THR A 348 -1.25 -13.15 -5.21
C THR A 348 -2.10 -13.61 -6.39
N ASP A 349 -3.32 -14.04 -6.12
CA ASP A 349 -4.26 -14.61 -7.11
C ASP A 349 -5.64 -13.93 -7.10
N GLY A 350 -5.69 -12.71 -6.54
CA GLY A 350 -6.91 -11.90 -6.45
C GLY A 350 -7.86 -12.36 -5.37
N GLY A 351 -7.33 -12.96 -4.32
CA GLY A 351 -8.09 -13.41 -3.16
C GLY A 351 -8.69 -14.80 -3.28
N LYS A 352 -8.34 -15.56 -4.32
CA LYS A 352 -8.79 -16.97 -4.44
C LYS A 352 -8.17 -17.84 -3.35
N SER A 353 -6.93 -17.51 -2.98
CA SER A 353 -6.24 -18.12 -1.83
C SER A 353 -5.51 -17.04 -1.03
N TRP A 354 -5.39 -17.27 0.27
CA TRP A 354 -4.66 -16.42 1.18
C TRP A 354 -3.67 -17.24 2.00
N THR A 355 -2.47 -16.70 2.17
CA THR A 355 -1.44 -17.27 3.02
C THR A 355 -1.30 -16.41 4.27
N VAL A 356 -1.61 -16.97 5.43
CA VAL A 356 -1.40 -16.29 6.72
C VAL A 356 0.03 -16.53 7.18
N SER A 357 0.71 -15.47 7.60
CA SER A 357 2.06 -15.57 8.18
C SER A 357 2.05 -16.48 9.41
N LYS A 358 3.06 -17.32 9.51
CA LYS A 358 3.31 -18.14 10.72
C LYS A 358 3.90 -17.32 11.86
N ARG A 359 4.50 -16.18 11.53
CA ARG A 359 5.06 -15.26 12.52
C ARG A 359 3.99 -14.29 12.98
N GLU A 360 3.90 -14.15 14.27
CA GLU A 360 3.13 -13.11 14.94
C GLU A 360 4.07 -12.00 15.41
N PHE A 361 3.54 -10.79 15.58
CA PHE A 361 4.33 -9.61 15.87
C PHE A 361 3.76 -8.89 17.11
N SER A 362 4.66 -8.36 17.94
CA SER A 362 4.28 -7.56 19.11
C SER A 362 3.72 -6.19 18.74
N GLY A 363 3.18 -5.48 19.72
CA GLY A 363 2.62 -4.13 19.60
C GLY A 363 1.09 -4.12 19.60
N TYR A 364 0.51 -3.38 20.54
CA TYR A 364 -0.96 -3.33 20.75
C TYR A 364 -1.63 -2.11 20.09
N GLY A 365 -0.87 -1.31 19.36
CA GLY A 365 -1.38 -0.16 18.62
C GLY A 365 -1.80 -0.50 17.19
N ARG A 366 -1.79 0.49 16.34
CA ARG A 366 -2.16 0.35 14.92
C ARG A 366 -1.10 -0.41 14.14
N GLN A 367 -1.53 -1.17 13.16
CA GLN A 367 -0.66 -1.68 12.10
C GLN A 367 -0.58 -0.67 10.95
N LEU A 368 0.61 -0.51 10.38
CA LEU A 368 0.82 0.18 9.11
C LEU A 368 1.48 -0.79 8.15
N ILE A 369 0.91 -0.92 6.96
CA ILE A 369 1.41 -1.82 5.92
C ILE A 369 1.73 -0.99 4.68
N ALA A 370 2.90 -1.25 4.10
CA ALA A 370 3.27 -0.75 2.80
C ALA A 370 3.99 -1.85 2.01
N ALA A 371 3.72 -1.97 0.72
CA ALA A 371 4.33 -2.98 -0.13
C ALA A 371 4.61 -2.43 -1.52
N VAL A 372 5.70 -2.90 -2.13
CA VAL A 372 6.03 -2.65 -3.53
C VAL A 372 5.40 -3.72 -4.42
N ASP A 373 5.45 -4.96 -3.95
CA ASP A 373 4.88 -6.14 -4.60
C ASP A 373 4.59 -7.24 -3.56
N ALA A 374 4.21 -8.44 -4.01
CA ALA A 374 3.91 -9.59 -3.16
C ALA A 374 5.10 -10.09 -2.32
N LYS A 375 6.33 -9.74 -2.67
CA LYS A 375 7.53 -10.22 -1.96
C LYS A 375 8.07 -9.18 -0.97
N ARG A 376 7.97 -7.90 -1.32
CA ARG A 376 8.57 -6.79 -0.58
C ARG A 376 7.49 -6.03 0.18
N ILE A 377 7.36 -6.40 1.46
CA ILE A 377 6.32 -5.90 2.34
C ILE A 377 6.98 -5.36 3.61
N TRP A 378 6.52 -4.22 4.05
CA TRP A 378 6.87 -3.60 5.32
C TRP A 378 5.64 -3.62 6.23
N LEU A 379 5.84 -4.12 7.42
CA LEU A 379 4.86 -4.10 8.51
C LEU A 379 5.44 -3.28 9.66
N LEU A 380 4.78 -2.20 10.01
CA LEU A 380 5.11 -1.42 11.18
C LEU A 380 4.00 -1.62 12.22
N THR A 381 4.36 -2.19 13.36
CA THR A 381 3.47 -2.35 14.50
C THR A 381 3.74 -1.24 15.50
N THR A 382 2.70 -0.57 15.94
CA THR A 382 2.84 0.51 16.92
C THR A 382 2.42 0.05 18.32
N ASP A 383 2.90 0.77 19.31
CA ASP A 383 2.52 0.56 20.71
C ASP A 383 2.49 1.90 21.44
N SER A 384 1.70 2.01 22.51
CA SER A 384 1.60 3.24 23.30
C SER A 384 2.65 3.35 24.40
N THR A 385 3.26 2.24 24.79
CA THR A 385 4.20 2.14 25.91
C THR A 385 5.58 1.63 25.48
N GLU A 386 5.62 0.85 24.41
CA GLU A 386 6.83 0.25 23.86
C GLU A 386 7.23 0.89 22.53
N PRO A 387 8.51 0.80 22.13
CA PRO A 387 8.93 1.28 20.82
C PRO A 387 8.15 0.62 19.69
N SER A 388 7.69 1.43 18.72
CA SER A 388 7.09 0.92 17.50
C SER A 388 8.13 0.22 16.63
N VAL A 389 7.80 -0.94 16.05
CA VAL A 389 8.77 -1.81 15.38
C VAL A 389 8.45 -1.96 13.90
N LEU A 390 9.44 -1.72 13.06
CA LEU A 390 9.39 -1.99 11.63
C LEU A 390 9.96 -3.39 11.33
N TYR A 391 9.14 -4.20 10.71
CA TYR A 391 9.48 -5.51 10.16
C TYR A 391 9.45 -5.44 8.64
N VAL A 392 10.44 -6.03 7.99
CA VAL A 392 10.58 -6.05 6.53
C VAL A 392 10.73 -7.48 6.05
N THR A 393 10.04 -7.83 4.98
CA THR A 393 10.25 -9.07 4.23
C THR A 393 10.59 -8.77 2.78
N SER A 394 11.43 -9.62 2.17
CA SER A 394 11.77 -9.59 0.75
C SER A 394 11.39 -10.90 0.02
N ASP A 395 10.71 -11.81 0.72
CA ASP A 395 10.39 -13.15 0.22
C ASP A 395 8.90 -13.53 0.37
N GLY A 396 8.03 -12.52 0.53
CA GLY A 396 6.58 -12.71 0.65
C GLY A 396 6.20 -13.28 2.01
N GLY A 397 6.72 -12.70 3.07
CA GLY A 397 6.33 -13.02 4.44
C GLY A 397 6.86 -14.35 4.99
N LYS A 398 7.72 -15.07 4.24
CA LYS A 398 8.35 -16.31 4.72
C LYS A 398 9.35 -16.04 5.83
N ASN A 399 10.15 -14.98 5.65
CA ASN A 399 11.09 -14.48 6.64
C ASN A 399 10.87 -12.98 6.85
N TRP A 400 11.02 -12.53 8.08
CA TRP A 400 10.85 -11.15 8.48
C TRP A 400 12.04 -10.69 9.32
N ASP A 401 12.64 -9.59 8.91
CA ASP A 401 13.70 -8.91 9.63
C ASP A 401 13.12 -7.74 10.45
N LYS A 402 13.48 -7.63 11.73
CA LYS A 402 13.28 -6.41 12.50
C LYS A 402 14.36 -5.42 12.05
N THR A 403 13.97 -4.37 11.31
CA THR A 403 14.94 -3.44 10.73
C THR A 403 15.13 -2.18 11.56
N TYR A 404 14.06 -1.71 12.23
CA TYR A 404 14.12 -0.48 13.00
C TYR A 404 13.14 -0.50 14.20
N SER A 405 13.48 0.27 15.22
CA SER A 405 12.58 0.57 16.35
C SER A 405 12.49 2.09 16.50
N PHE A 406 11.29 2.63 16.33
CA PHE A 406 11.00 4.02 16.62
C PHE A 406 10.84 4.16 18.13
N ALA A 407 11.62 5.05 18.75
CA ALA A 407 11.52 5.28 20.19
C ALA A 407 10.09 5.69 20.57
N ALA A 408 9.64 5.25 21.74
CA ALA A 408 8.40 5.76 22.30
C ALA A 408 8.57 7.26 22.58
N SER A 409 7.50 8.04 22.45
CA SER A 409 7.52 9.43 22.94
C SER A 409 7.52 9.42 24.46
N ASP A 410 8.38 10.26 25.06
CA ASP A 410 8.39 10.54 26.49
C ASP A 410 7.06 11.15 26.97
#